data_f20b7634c923af96957495321d5101b9
#
_entry.id   f20b7634c923af96957495321d5101b9
#
_cell.length_a   1.000
_cell.length_b   1.000
_cell.length_c   1.000
_cell.angle_alpha   90.00
_cell.angle_beta   90.00
_cell.angle_gamma   90.00
#
_symmetry.space_group_name_H-M   'P 1'
#
loop_
_entity.id
_entity.type
_entity.pdbx_description
1 polymer ?
#
loop_
_entity_poly.entity_id
_entity_poly.type
_entity_poly.pdbx_seq_one_letter_code
_entity_poly.pdbx_strand_id
1 'polypeptide(L)'
;MARFSPSLRIGSSARLSDNVHIACIKGVSIGNHLLCGSGVLITDHAHGSYRGVSASDPAVPPAQRPLVSAGPVVIGNNVWLGDGVAVLAGAVIGDGCVIGAHAVVTGTIPPGTIAVGSPARAIRRWSPEERAWLPIPDANAAERLS
;
A
#
# COMPACT_ATOMS: atom_id res chain seq x y z
N MET A 1 -21.90 5.50 18.47
CA MET A 1 -21.32 4.99 17.21
C MET A 1 -20.47 6.08 16.60
N ALA A 2 -19.21 5.78 16.31
CA ALA A 2 -18.35 6.73 15.62
C ALA A 2 -18.88 6.99 14.20
N ARG A 3 -18.90 8.25 13.79
CA ARG A 3 -19.26 8.64 12.42
C ARG A 3 -17.99 8.95 11.65
N PHE A 4 -17.83 8.36 10.49
CA PHE A 4 -16.75 8.62 9.57
C PHE A 4 -17.28 9.41 8.38
N SER A 5 -16.42 10.24 7.80
CA SER A 5 -16.69 10.95 6.54
C SER A 5 -15.61 10.55 5.53
N PRO A 6 -15.66 9.31 5.05
CA PRO A 6 -14.63 8.80 4.14
C PRO A 6 -14.71 9.47 2.78
N SER A 7 -13.54 9.57 2.13
CA SER A 7 -13.42 9.97 0.74
C SER A 7 -12.74 8.88 -0.05
N LEU A 8 -13.39 8.38 -1.09
CA LEU A 8 -12.79 7.47 -2.06
C LEU A 8 -12.75 8.16 -3.43
N ARG A 9 -11.56 8.27 -3.99
CA ARG A 9 -11.34 8.81 -5.33
C ARG A 9 -10.57 7.80 -6.17
N ILE A 10 -11.08 7.52 -7.36
CA ILE A 10 -10.43 6.70 -8.37
C ILE A 10 -10.40 7.50 -9.65
N GLY A 11 -9.22 7.71 -10.20
CA GLY A 11 -9.03 8.44 -11.46
C GLY A 11 -9.58 7.69 -12.68
N SER A 12 -9.30 8.21 -13.86
CA SER A 12 -9.77 7.64 -15.12
C SER A 12 -8.98 6.39 -15.51
N SER A 13 -9.62 5.56 -16.34
CA SER A 13 -8.99 4.38 -16.98
C SER A 13 -8.42 3.35 -15.99
N ALA A 14 -9.02 3.22 -14.83
CA ALA A 14 -8.68 2.15 -13.89
C ALA A 14 -9.15 0.80 -14.40
N ARG A 15 -8.31 -0.21 -14.26
CA ARG A 15 -8.63 -1.61 -14.56
C ARG A 15 -8.45 -2.45 -13.31
N LEU A 16 -9.53 -3.00 -12.81
CA LEU A 16 -9.57 -3.84 -11.62
C LEU A 16 -9.92 -5.27 -12.03
N SER A 17 -9.15 -6.22 -11.54
CA SER A 17 -9.45 -7.63 -11.70
C SER A 17 -10.45 -8.11 -10.64
N ASP A 18 -10.52 -9.40 -10.38
CA ASP A 18 -11.53 -9.99 -9.51
C ASP A 18 -11.22 -9.77 -8.02
N ASN A 19 -12.28 -9.66 -7.22
CA ASN A 19 -12.19 -9.64 -5.74
C ASN A 19 -11.29 -8.53 -5.20
N VAL A 20 -11.31 -7.36 -5.80
CA VAL A 20 -10.64 -6.18 -5.25
C VAL A 20 -11.50 -5.61 -4.11
N HIS A 21 -10.88 -5.44 -2.95
CA HIS A 21 -11.52 -4.90 -1.76
C HIS A 21 -10.91 -3.55 -1.42
N ILE A 22 -11.73 -2.50 -1.46
CA ILE A 22 -11.33 -1.14 -1.04
C ILE A 22 -12.22 -0.74 0.13
N ALA A 23 -11.61 -0.43 1.27
CA ALA A 23 -12.32 0.01 2.46
C ALA A 23 -11.65 1.24 3.07
N CYS A 24 -12.42 2.28 3.33
CA CYS A 24 -11.87 3.48 3.95
C CYS A 24 -12.81 4.09 5.00
N ILE A 25 -12.22 4.66 6.03
CA ILE A 25 -12.89 5.48 7.04
C ILE A 25 -12.41 6.93 6.98
N LYS A 26 -11.25 7.18 6.36
CA LYS A 26 -10.62 8.50 6.22
C LYS A 26 -10.49 8.88 4.75
N GLY A 27 -9.64 8.19 4.01
CA GLY A 27 -9.49 8.49 2.60
C GLY A 27 -8.62 7.48 1.85
N VAL A 28 -9.03 7.18 0.62
CA VAL A 28 -8.24 6.46 -0.37
C VAL A 28 -8.30 7.26 -1.66
N SER A 29 -7.14 7.66 -2.17
CA SER A 29 -7.01 8.41 -3.41
C SER A 29 -6.14 7.63 -4.39
N ILE A 30 -6.68 7.35 -5.57
CA ILE A 30 -6.03 6.60 -6.64
C ILE A 30 -6.01 7.48 -7.89
N GLY A 31 -4.85 7.64 -8.49
CA GLY A 31 -4.67 8.40 -9.73
C GLY A 31 -5.23 7.70 -10.95
N ASN A 32 -4.79 8.15 -12.13
CA ASN A 32 -5.25 7.63 -13.42
C ASN A 32 -4.47 6.37 -13.83
N HIS A 33 -5.10 5.52 -14.63
CA HIS A 33 -4.49 4.34 -15.26
C HIS A 33 -3.97 3.30 -14.26
N LEU A 34 -4.68 3.09 -13.15
CA LEU A 34 -4.37 1.97 -12.26
C LEU A 34 -4.63 0.64 -12.98
N LEU A 35 -3.67 -0.28 -12.90
CA LEU A 35 -3.88 -1.69 -13.19
C LEU A 35 -3.79 -2.47 -11.88
N CYS A 36 -4.86 -3.16 -11.53
CA CYS A 36 -4.99 -3.85 -10.25
C CYS A 36 -5.29 -5.32 -10.48
N GLY A 37 -4.43 -6.18 -9.96
CA GLY A 37 -4.62 -7.63 -10.00
C GLY A 37 -5.76 -8.12 -9.13
N SER A 38 -6.00 -9.43 -9.14
CA SER A 38 -7.04 -10.07 -8.35
C SER A 38 -6.69 -10.13 -6.87
N GLY A 39 -7.71 -10.06 -6.01
CA GLY A 39 -7.54 -10.22 -4.56
C GLY A 39 -6.76 -9.10 -3.89
N VAL A 40 -6.66 -7.94 -4.52
CA VAL A 40 -5.99 -6.78 -3.93
C VAL A 40 -6.83 -6.18 -2.82
N LEU A 41 -6.19 -5.86 -1.71
CA LEU A 41 -6.77 -5.13 -0.59
C LEU A 41 -6.18 -3.71 -0.53
N ILE A 42 -7.04 -2.71 -0.47
CA ILE A 42 -6.64 -1.32 -0.20
C ILE A 42 -7.48 -0.84 0.99
N THR A 43 -6.82 -0.53 2.11
CA THR A 43 -7.54 -0.06 3.30
C THR A 43 -6.72 0.96 4.07
N ASP A 44 -7.41 1.95 4.64
CA ASP A 44 -6.79 3.00 5.44
C ASP A 44 -7.00 2.82 6.94
N HIS A 45 -7.47 1.65 7.39
CA HIS A 45 -7.80 1.44 8.80
C HIS A 45 -7.59 -0.01 9.24
N ALA A 46 -7.60 -0.18 10.56
CA ALA A 46 -7.57 -1.47 11.21
C ALA A 46 -8.51 -1.48 12.43
N HIS A 47 -8.87 -2.66 12.89
CA HIS A 47 -9.58 -2.85 14.15
C HIS A 47 -8.60 -2.79 15.31
N GLY A 48 -8.54 -1.65 15.99
CA GLY A 48 -7.66 -1.42 17.12
C GLY A 48 -6.34 -0.74 16.77
N SER A 49 -5.62 -0.37 17.81
CA SER A 49 -4.26 0.16 17.76
C SER A 49 -3.32 -0.84 18.45
N TYR A 50 -2.13 -1.03 17.91
CA TYR A 50 -1.18 -2.05 18.38
C TYR A 50 0.18 -1.47 18.74
N ARG A 51 0.24 -0.15 18.87
CA ARG A 51 1.46 0.59 19.24
C ARG A 51 1.16 1.60 20.33
N GLY A 52 2.16 1.86 21.17
CA GLY A 52 2.09 2.87 22.23
C GLY A 52 1.19 2.50 23.40
N VAL A 53 0.96 3.49 24.24
CA VAL A 53 0.24 3.32 25.51
C VAL A 53 -1.28 3.12 25.36
N SER A 54 -1.83 3.45 24.21
CA SER A 54 -3.27 3.29 23.91
C SER A 54 -3.54 2.04 23.07
N ALA A 55 -2.65 1.06 23.13
CA ALA A 55 -2.81 -0.19 22.39
C ALA A 55 -4.06 -0.95 22.86
N SER A 56 -4.73 -1.60 21.91
CA SER A 56 -5.91 -2.39 22.19
C SER A 56 -5.58 -3.64 23.00
N ASP A 57 -6.32 -3.89 24.06
CA ASP A 57 -6.16 -5.08 24.88
C ASP A 57 -6.54 -6.34 24.07
N PRO A 58 -5.68 -7.38 24.03
CA PRO A 58 -5.97 -8.60 23.30
C PRO A 58 -7.18 -9.37 23.85
N ALA A 59 -7.58 -9.15 25.10
CA ALA A 59 -8.79 -9.73 25.68
C ALA A 59 -10.09 -9.13 25.12
N VAL A 60 -10.03 -7.94 24.50
CA VAL A 60 -11.20 -7.33 23.85
C VAL A 60 -11.43 -7.96 22.48
N PRO A 61 -12.62 -8.50 22.21
CA PRO A 61 -12.92 -9.05 20.88
C PRO A 61 -12.58 -8.07 19.74
N PRO A 62 -11.91 -8.50 18.67
CA PRO A 62 -11.45 -7.60 17.61
C PRO A 62 -12.55 -6.72 17.02
N ALA A 63 -13.75 -7.27 16.83
CA ALA A 63 -14.89 -6.51 16.29
C ALA A 63 -15.36 -5.38 17.21
N GLN A 64 -15.03 -5.43 18.50
CA GLN A 64 -15.36 -4.39 19.48
C GLN A 64 -14.25 -3.35 19.63
N ARG A 65 -13.07 -3.58 19.05
CA ARG A 65 -11.99 -2.60 19.07
C ARG A 65 -12.32 -1.43 18.16
N PRO A 66 -11.93 -0.20 18.52
CA PRO A 66 -12.20 0.95 17.67
C PRO A 66 -11.50 0.83 16.32
N LEU A 67 -12.13 1.35 15.26
CA LEU A 67 -11.46 1.51 13.98
C LEU A 67 -10.46 2.65 14.07
N VAL A 68 -9.22 2.40 13.70
CA VAL A 68 -8.11 3.35 13.78
C VAL A 68 -7.43 3.44 12.42
N SER A 69 -7.20 4.67 11.96
CA SER A 69 -6.46 4.95 10.73
C SER A 69 -5.10 5.57 11.05
N ALA A 70 -4.02 4.97 10.56
CA ALA A 70 -2.68 5.56 10.61
C ALA A 70 -2.48 6.65 9.53
N GLY A 71 -3.45 6.88 8.69
CA GLY A 71 -3.44 7.89 7.63
C GLY A 71 -4.14 7.41 6.36
N PRO A 72 -4.45 8.33 5.44
CA PRO A 72 -5.04 7.98 4.17
C PRO A 72 -4.06 7.17 3.31
N VAL A 73 -4.61 6.46 2.33
CA VAL A 73 -3.84 5.80 1.27
C VAL A 73 -3.82 6.70 0.04
N VAL A 74 -2.64 6.89 -0.54
CA VAL A 74 -2.45 7.66 -1.77
C VAL A 74 -1.71 6.80 -2.79
N ILE A 75 -2.33 6.56 -3.93
CA ILE A 75 -1.74 5.84 -5.06
C ILE A 75 -1.71 6.79 -6.25
N GLY A 76 -0.53 6.97 -6.83
CA GLY A 76 -0.33 7.88 -7.96
C GLY A 76 -0.88 7.37 -9.29
N ASN A 77 -0.40 7.96 -10.39
CA ASN A 77 -0.79 7.58 -11.75
C ASN A 77 0.06 6.43 -12.28
N ASN A 78 -0.47 5.65 -13.21
CA ASN A 78 0.26 4.59 -13.92
C ASN A 78 0.87 3.56 -12.97
N VAL A 79 0.16 3.17 -11.94
CA VAL A 79 0.60 2.18 -10.96
C VAL A 79 0.05 0.81 -11.32
N TRP A 80 0.88 -0.20 -11.20
CA TRP A 80 0.47 -1.60 -11.30
C TRP A 80 0.60 -2.28 -9.93
N LEU A 81 -0.53 -2.77 -9.41
CA LEU A 81 -0.60 -3.62 -8.22
C LEU A 81 -0.78 -5.07 -8.67
N GLY A 82 0.17 -5.93 -8.37
CA GLY A 82 0.09 -7.37 -8.66
C GLY A 82 -1.00 -8.06 -7.85
N ASP A 83 -1.30 -9.32 -8.21
CA ASP A 83 -2.29 -10.13 -7.50
C ASP A 83 -1.99 -10.21 -6.00
N GLY A 84 -3.02 -10.13 -5.18
CA GLY A 84 -2.92 -10.30 -3.74
C GLY A 84 -2.14 -9.20 -2.99
N VAL A 85 -1.82 -8.09 -3.63
CA VAL A 85 -1.19 -6.94 -2.96
C VAL A 85 -2.11 -6.39 -1.89
N ALA A 86 -1.55 -6.06 -0.73
CA ALA A 86 -2.22 -5.31 0.32
C ALA A 86 -1.58 -3.91 0.44
N VAL A 87 -2.41 -2.87 0.31
CA VAL A 87 -2.01 -1.48 0.54
C VAL A 87 -2.70 -1.00 1.81
N LEU A 88 -1.92 -0.69 2.82
CA LEU A 88 -2.41 -0.43 4.18
C LEU A 88 -2.36 1.06 4.54
N ALA A 89 -2.97 1.38 5.67
CA ALA A 89 -3.10 2.76 6.18
C ALA A 89 -1.78 3.53 6.15
N GLY A 90 -1.83 4.76 5.63
CA GLY A 90 -0.67 5.65 5.52
C GLY A 90 0.26 5.36 4.33
N ALA A 91 -0.02 4.32 3.53
CA ALA A 91 0.80 4.03 2.36
C ALA A 91 0.69 5.12 1.29
N VAL A 92 1.82 5.47 0.71
CA VAL A 92 1.93 6.40 -0.43
C VAL A 92 2.72 5.72 -1.53
N ILE A 93 2.09 5.50 -2.67
CA ILE A 93 2.73 4.88 -3.84
C ILE A 93 2.83 5.94 -4.93
N GLY A 94 4.06 6.25 -5.33
CA GLY A 94 4.33 7.26 -6.36
C GLY A 94 3.94 6.82 -7.77
N ASP A 95 3.94 7.78 -8.69
CA ASP A 95 3.60 7.53 -10.10
C ASP A 95 4.52 6.49 -10.74
N GLY A 96 3.97 5.65 -11.59
CA GLY A 96 4.73 4.70 -12.39
C GLY A 96 5.33 3.52 -11.61
N CYS A 97 4.87 3.28 -10.39
CA CYS A 97 5.34 2.16 -9.57
C CYS A 97 4.74 0.82 -10.02
N VAL A 98 5.51 -0.24 -9.81
CA VAL A 98 5.06 -1.63 -9.92
C VAL A 98 5.21 -2.28 -8.55
N ILE A 99 4.12 -2.80 -8.03
CA ILE A 99 4.12 -3.53 -6.75
C ILE A 99 3.92 -5.03 -7.06
N GLY A 100 4.91 -5.83 -6.69
CA GLY A 100 4.91 -7.26 -6.98
C GLY A 100 3.81 -8.00 -6.22
N ALA A 101 3.38 -9.14 -6.80
CA ALA A 101 2.31 -9.96 -6.24
C ALA A 101 2.55 -10.29 -4.75
N HIS A 102 1.47 -10.26 -3.98
CA HIS A 102 1.45 -10.55 -2.53
C HIS A 102 2.32 -9.63 -1.66
N ALA A 103 2.79 -8.51 -2.20
CA ALA A 103 3.48 -7.51 -1.39
C ALA A 103 2.51 -6.80 -0.43
N VAL A 104 3.05 -6.34 0.70
CA VAL A 104 2.31 -5.54 1.69
C VAL A 104 2.96 -4.17 1.80
N VAL A 105 2.27 -3.15 1.31
CA VAL A 105 2.75 -1.76 1.31
C VAL A 105 2.24 -1.05 2.56
N THR A 106 3.15 -0.59 3.41
CA THR A 106 2.85 0.10 4.68
C THR A 106 3.43 1.51 4.77
N GLY A 107 4.27 1.91 3.83
CA GLY A 107 4.96 3.20 3.83
C GLY A 107 5.00 3.82 2.44
N THR A 108 5.99 4.68 2.22
CA THR A 108 6.16 5.40 0.96
C THR A 108 7.02 4.63 -0.02
N ILE A 109 6.48 4.42 -1.23
CA ILE A 109 7.22 3.90 -2.38
C ILE A 109 7.44 5.07 -3.34
N PRO A 110 8.70 5.47 -3.60
CA PRO A 110 9.00 6.59 -4.50
C PRO A 110 8.53 6.34 -5.94
N PRO A 111 8.26 7.38 -6.72
CA PRO A 111 7.89 7.23 -8.13
C PRO A 111 8.89 6.39 -8.92
N GLY A 112 8.43 5.73 -9.97
CA GLY A 112 9.28 4.95 -10.88
C GLY A 112 10.05 3.83 -10.20
N THR A 113 9.41 3.14 -9.27
CA THR A 113 10.03 2.12 -8.42
C THR A 113 9.30 0.80 -8.56
N ILE A 114 10.03 -0.30 -8.58
CA ILE A 114 9.49 -1.65 -8.40
C ILE A 114 9.75 -2.06 -6.95
N ALA A 115 8.69 -2.38 -6.22
CA ALA A 115 8.75 -2.82 -4.83
C ALA A 115 8.10 -4.19 -4.67
N VAL A 116 8.67 -5.03 -3.80
CA VAL A 116 8.20 -6.37 -3.53
C VAL A 116 8.30 -6.70 -2.04
N GLY A 117 7.62 -7.73 -1.62
CA GLY A 117 7.77 -8.32 -0.30
C GLY A 117 6.82 -7.77 0.77
N SER A 118 6.96 -8.28 1.98
CA SER A 118 6.18 -7.89 3.16
C SER A 118 7.12 -7.70 4.36
N PRO A 119 7.34 -6.45 4.77
CA PRO A 119 6.89 -5.20 4.16
C PRO A 119 7.55 -4.98 2.79
N ALA A 120 6.83 -4.31 1.90
CA ALA A 120 7.33 -4.03 0.56
C ALA A 120 8.58 -3.15 0.59
N ARG A 121 9.57 -3.53 -0.20
CA ARG A 121 10.85 -2.82 -0.33
C ARG A 121 11.16 -2.59 -1.79
N ALA A 122 11.71 -1.41 -2.10
CA ALA A 122 12.17 -1.05 -3.42
C ALA A 122 13.34 -1.96 -3.84
N ILE A 123 13.23 -2.57 -5.02
CA ILE A 123 14.27 -3.43 -5.59
C ILE A 123 14.83 -2.89 -6.89
N ARG A 124 14.08 -2.06 -7.61
CA ARG A 124 14.52 -1.44 -8.87
C ARG A 124 13.97 -0.02 -8.96
N ARG A 125 14.71 0.82 -9.70
CA ARG A 125 14.29 2.19 -10.04
C ARG A 125 14.44 2.41 -11.53
N TRP A 126 13.50 3.13 -12.11
CA TRP A 126 13.59 3.54 -13.51
C TRP A 126 14.68 4.60 -13.70
N SER A 127 15.55 4.38 -14.67
CA SER A 127 16.52 5.37 -15.15
C SER A 127 16.08 5.93 -16.50
N PRO A 128 15.69 7.19 -16.59
CA PRO A 128 15.33 7.81 -17.87
C PRO A 128 16.51 7.86 -18.85
N GLU A 129 17.72 8.05 -18.34
CA GLU A 129 18.95 8.13 -19.13
C GLU A 129 19.26 6.80 -19.82
N GLU A 130 19.20 5.72 -19.07
CA GLU A 130 19.48 4.37 -19.58
C GLU A 130 18.26 3.69 -20.19
N ARG A 131 17.06 4.26 -19.98
CA ARG A 131 15.76 3.67 -20.36
C ARG A 131 15.64 2.23 -19.86
N ALA A 132 15.97 2.03 -18.58
CA ALA A 132 16.03 0.72 -17.96
C ALA A 132 15.64 0.79 -16.48
N TRP A 133 15.16 -0.34 -15.97
CA TRP A 133 14.96 -0.56 -14.55
C TRP A 133 16.27 -1.05 -13.94
N LEU A 134 16.89 -0.21 -13.12
CA LEU A 134 18.19 -0.51 -12.50
C LEU A 134 17.99 -1.09 -11.09
N PRO A 135 18.80 -2.09 -10.70
CA PRO A 135 18.75 -2.63 -9.34
C PRO A 135 19.05 -1.54 -8.31
N ILE A 136 18.34 -1.59 -7.19
CA ILE A 136 18.67 -0.81 -6.00
C ILE A 136 19.48 -1.72 -5.08
N PRO A 137 20.69 -1.34 -4.66
CA PRO A 137 21.47 -2.14 -3.73
C PRO A 137 20.70 -2.40 -2.44
N ASP A 138 20.70 -3.67 -1.99
CA ASP A 138 20.13 -4.02 -0.69
C ASP A 138 21.04 -3.47 0.41
N ALA A 139 20.53 -2.51 1.19
CA ALA A 139 21.26 -1.90 2.29
C ALA A 139 21.75 -2.92 3.33
N ASN A 140 21.12 -4.09 3.40
CA ASN A 140 21.45 -5.16 4.35
C ASN A 140 22.25 -6.30 3.71
N ALA A 141 22.63 -6.20 2.45
CA ALA A 141 23.37 -7.27 1.76
C ALA A 141 24.73 -7.54 2.43
N ALA A 142 25.38 -6.50 2.94
CA ALA A 142 26.67 -6.62 3.62
C ALA A 142 26.57 -7.35 4.98
N GLU A 143 25.46 -7.21 5.69
CA GLU A 143 25.24 -7.87 6.98
C GLU A 143 24.93 -9.37 6.84
N ARG A 144 24.42 -9.82 5.68
CA ARG A 144 24.14 -11.23 5.41
C ARG A 144 25.35 -12.04 4.99
N LEU A 145 26.44 -11.38 4.66
CA LEU A 145 27.71 -12.01 4.24
C LEU A 145 28.79 -12.03 5.33
N SER A 146 28.48 -11.45 6.49
CA SER A 146 29.32 -11.51 7.68
C SER A 146 28.79 -12.60 8.67
#